data_7a956ed6e1464c42d35ea2da1a4a6baf
#
_entry.id   7a956ed6e1464c42d35ea2da1a4a6baf
#
_cell.length_a   1.000
_cell.length_b   1.000
_cell.length_c   1.000
_cell.angle_alpha   90.00
_cell.angle_beta   90.00
_cell.angle_gamma   90.00
#
_symmetry.space_group_name_H-M   'P 1'
#
loop_
_entity.id
_entity.type
_entity.pdbx_description
1 polymer ?
#
loop_
_entity_poly.entity_id
_entity_poly.type
_entity_poly.pdbx_seq_one_letter_code
_entity_poly.pdbx_strand_id
1 'polypeptide(L)'
;MKRNEEKILLLAIVGTLETVKNGGITIDEAEKFMFSPHMISELKVKKCNEKIIDLITKGCELEDIASLLPERLGEVIDELKKEAIMIIKTYEEYNKTFWIEE
;
A
#
# COMPACT_ATOMS: atom_id res chain seq x y z
N MET A 1 -7.01 6.36 -13.38
CA MET A 1 -7.59 5.45 -12.38
C MET A 1 -8.72 6.17 -11.65
N LYS A 2 -9.80 5.49 -11.38
CA LYS A 2 -10.96 6.09 -10.69
C LYS A 2 -10.67 6.30 -9.21
N ARG A 3 -11.26 7.33 -8.61
CA ARG A 3 -11.03 7.64 -7.20
C ARG A 3 -11.51 6.51 -6.27
N ASN A 4 -12.61 5.85 -6.60
CA ASN A 4 -13.08 4.69 -5.82
C ASN A 4 -12.05 3.55 -5.84
N GLU A 5 -11.44 3.32 -6.99
CA GLU A 5 -10.40 2.29 -7.14
C GLU A 5 -9.15 2.67 -6.34
N GLU A 6 -8.79 3.95 -6.35
CA GLU A 6 -7.65 4.43 -5.56
C GLU A 6 -7.90 4.27 -4.06
N LYS A 7 -9.11 4.54 -3.60
CA LYS A 7 -9.46 4.36 -2.20
C LYS A 7 -9.38 2.89 -1.78
N ILE A 8 -9.88 1.99 -2.63
CA ILE A 8 -9.77 0.54 -2.39
C ILE A 8 -8.30 0.13 -2.32
N LEU A 9 -7.49 0.63 -3.24
CA LEU A 9 -6.05 0.36 -3.26
C LEU A 9 -5.39 0.82 -1.95
N LEU A 10 -5.73 2.00 -1.47
CA LEU A 10 -5.20 2.51 -0.20
C LEU A 10 -5.60 1.62 0.98
N LEU A 11 -6.83 1.16 1.01
CA LEU A 11 -7.29 0.23 2.04
C LEU A 11 -6.50 -1.09 1.96
N ALA A 12 -6.25 -1.58 0.76
CA ALA A 12 -5.44 -2.78 0.55
C ALA A 12 -3.98 -2.57 1.02
N ILE A 13 -3.42 -1.39 0.80
CA ILE A 13 -2.07 -1.05 1.27
C ILE A 13 -2.01 -1.11 2.80
N VAL A 14 -2.96 -0.48 3.48
CA VAL A 14 -3.02 -0.51 4.95
C VAL A 14 -3.15 -1.94 5.46
N GLY A 15 -4.05 -2.74 4.85
CA GLY A 15 -4.24 -4.13 5.22
C GLY A 15 -2.99 -4.97 5.00
N THR A 16 -2.29 -4.76 3.89
CA THR A 16 -1.04 -5.46 3.59
C THR A 16 0.04 -5.14 4.62
N LEU A 17 0.22 -3.86 4.94
CA LEU A 17 1.21 -3.42 5.93
C LEU A 17 0.91 -3.98 7.32
N GLU A 18 -0.35 -3.93 7.75
CA GLU A 18 -0.77 -4.47 9.05
C GLU A 18 -0.56 -5.99 9.11
N THR A 19 -0.87 -6.68 8.02
CA THR A 19 -0.72 -8.13 7.94
C THR A 19 0.74 -8.55 7.99
N VAL A 20 1.63 -7.81 7.31
CA VAL A 20 3.08 -8.04 7.41
C VAL A 20 3.55 -7.85 8.84
N LYS A 21 3.13 -6.75 9.47
CA LYS A 21 3.55 -6.43 10.84
C LYS A 21 3.20 -7.52 11.82
N ASN A 22 2.05 -8.15 11.64
CA ASN A 22 1.55 -9.19 12.53
C ASN A 22 1.85 -10.62 12.07
N GLY A 23 2.68 -10.77 11.05
CA GLY A 23 3.14 -12.09 10.61
C GLY A 23 2.15 -12.89 9.77
N GLY A 24 1.10 -12.26 9.27
CA GLY A 24 0.09 -12.92 8.45
C GLY A 24 0.57 -13.23 7.04
N ILE A 25 1.46 -12.40 6.51
CA ILE A 25 2.17 -12.65 5.25
C ILE A 25 3.62 -12.23 5.43
N THR A 26 4.50 -12.76 4.58
CA THR A 26 5.91 -12.36 4.58
C THR A 26 6.09 -11.07 3.81
N ILE A 27 7.23 -10.40 4.02
CA ILE A 27 7.60 -9.23 3.21
C ILE A 27 7.73 -9.63 1.74
N ASP A 28 8.28 -10.79 1.46
CA ASP A 28 8.41 -11.31 0.09
C ASP A 28 7.04 -11.42 -0.59
N GLU A 29 6.05 -11.96 0.10
CA GLU A 29 4.69 -12.04 -0.42
C GLU A 29 4.08 -10.65 -0.62
N ALA A 30 4.29 -9.74 0.33
CA ALA A 30 3.80 -8.37 0.24
C ALA A 30 4.40 -7.62 -0.97
N GLU A 31 5.67 -7.86 -1.27
CA GLU A 31 6.31 -7.30 -2.44
C GLU A 31 5.66 -7.79 -3.73
N LYS A 32 5.43 -9.09 -3.82
CA LYS A 32 4.79 -9.67 -5.01
C LYS A 32 3.37 -9.17 -5.18
N PHE A 33 2.66 -9.00 -4.09
CA PHE A 33 1.26 -8.58 -4.09
C PHE A 33 1.08 -7.08 -4.33
N MET A 34 1.93 -6.24 -3.74
CA MET A 34 1.69 -4.81 -3.69
C MET A 34 2.93 -3.97 -3.99
N PHE A 35 4.05 -4.27 -3.36
CA PHE A 35 5.22 -3.38 -3.34
C PHE A 35 6.28 -3.83 -4.34
N SER A 36 5.99 -3.65 -5.63
CA SER A 36 6.89 -4.06 -6.70
C SER A 36 7.03 -2.98 -7.77
N PRO A 37 8.14 -2.97 -8.51
CA PRO A 37 8.28 -2.09 -9.68
C PRO A 37 7.19 -2.31 -10.72
N HIS A 38 6.71 -3.55 -10.87
CA HIS A 38 5.63 -3.86 -11.79
C HIS A 38 4.34 -3.15 -11.39
N MET A 39 3.99 -3.18 -10.10
CA MET A 39 2.82 -2.48 -9.60
C MET A 39 2.93 -0.97 -9.85
N ILE A 40 4.09 -0.40 -9.58
CA ILE A 40 4.35 1.02 -9.82
C ILE A 40 4.13 1.37 -11.30
N SER A 41 4.67 0.54 -12.19
CA SER A 41 4.55 0.71 -13.64
C SER A 41 3.08 0.69 -14.09
N GLU A 42 2.32 -0.30 -13.61
CA GLU A 42 0.90 -0.43 -13.92
C GLU A 42 0.09 0.76 -13.44
N LEU A 43 0.39 1.24 -12.23
CA LEU A 43 -0.33 2.38 -11.66
C LEU A 43 -0.03 3.69 -12.41
N LYS A 44 1.19 3.85 -12.89
CA LYS A 44 1.56 4.99 -13.72
C LYS A 44 0.78 4.98 -15.05
N VAL A 45 0.67 3.83 -15.68
CA VAL A 45 -0.11 3.67 -16.92
C VAL A 45 -1.57 4.05 -16.67
N LYS A 46 -2.11 3.67 -15.53
CA LYS A 46 -3.51 3.96 -15.14
C LYS A 46 -3.70 5.36 -14.59
N LYS A 47 -2.65 6.16 -14.53
CA LYS A 47 -2.67 7.53 -14.02
C LYS A 47 -3.18 7.60 -12.58
N CYS A 48 -2.71 6.69 -11.75
CA CYS A 48 -3.00 6.69 -10.32
C CYS A 48 -2.43 7.94 -9.65
N ASN A 49 -3.07 8.39 -8.58
CA ASN A 49 -2.58 9.49 -7.75
C ASN A 49 -1.12 9.26 -7.38
N GLU A 50 -0.28 10.27 -7.64
CA GLU A 50 1.16 10.18 -7.39
C GLU A 50 1.52 9.92 -5.93
N LYS A 51 0.71 10.39 -4.99
CA LYS A 51 0.93 10.14 -3.56
C LYS A 51 0.83 8.65 -3.23
N ILE A 52 -0.07 7.94 -3.91
CA ILE A 52 -0.21 6.49 -3.74
C ILE A 52 1.00 5.77 -4.34
N ILE A 53 1.42 6.21 -5.53
CA ILE A 53 2.60 5.64 -6.18
C ILE A 53 3.86 5.82 -5.31
N ASP A 54 4.02 7.01 -4.72
CA ASP A 54 5.14 7.29 -3.81
C ASP A 54 5.10 6.40 -2.58
N LEU A 55 3.92 6.18 -2.03
CA LEU A 55 3.71 5.31 -0.88
C LEU A 55 4.13 3.87 -1.19
N ILE A 56 3.72 3.36 -2.35
CA ILE A 56 4.11 2.01 -2.79
C ILE A 56 5.62 1.94 -3.05
N THR A 57 6.20 2.99 -3.60
CA THR A 57 7.65 3.06 -3.82
C THR A 57 8.40 2.95 -2.50
N LYS A 58 7.93 3.62 -1.45
CA LYS A 58 8.51 3.47 -0.10
C LYS A 58 8.34 2.06 0.43
N GLY A 59 7.20 1.43 0.14
CA GLY A 59 6.96 0.04 0.53
C GLY A 59 7.94 -0.95 -0.09
N CYS A 60 8.46 -0.64 -1.28
CA CYS A 60 9.47 -1.47 -1.93
C CYS A 60 10.79 -1.55 -1.14
N GLU A 61 11.00 -0.65 -0.19
CA GLU A 61 12.22 -0.62 0.62
C GLU A 61 12.12 -1.48 1.88
N LEU A 62 10.95 -2.05 2.19
CA LEU A 62 10.73 -2.80 3.42
C LEU A 62 11.67 -4.01 3.56
N GLU A 63 11.98 -4.68 2.46
CA GLU A 63 12.91 -5.81 2.48
C GLU A 63 14.30 -5.39 2.94
N ASP A 64 14.80 -4.28 2.41
CA ASP A 64 16.10 -3.75 2.80
C ASP A 64 16.11 -3.35 4.27
N ILE A 65 15.04 -2.73 4.74
CA ILE A 65 14.92 -2.35 6.15
C ILE A 65 14.90 -3.59 7.03
N ALA A 66 14.14 -4.62 6.67
CA ALA A 66 14.09 -5.87 7.42
C ALA A 66 15.47 -6.55 7.48
N SER A 67 16.24 -6.44 6.40
CA SER A 67 17.56 -7.06 6.30
C SER A 67 18.63 -6.27 7.03
N LEU A 68 18.64 -4.94 6.86
CA LEU A 68 19.72 -4.07 7.34
C LEU A 68 19.44 -3.41 8.69
N LEU A 69 18.17 -3.12 8.96
CA LEU A 69 17.74 -2.41 10.17
C LEU A 69 16.45 -3.04 10.72
N PRO A 70 16.50 -4.34 11.08
CA PRO A 70 15.26 -5.06 11.46
C PRO A 70 14.54 -4.43 12.65
N GLU A 71 15.27 -3.78 13.55
CA GLU A 71 14.67 -3.11 14.71
C GLU A 71 13.81 -1.90 14.31
N ARG A 72 13.98 -1.38 13.10
CA ARG A 72 13.20 -0.25 12.61
C ARG A 72 11.99 -0.65 11.80
N LEU A 73 11.85 -1.92 11.44
CA LEU A 73 10.82 -2.38 10.53
C LEU A 73 9.41 -2.01 11.00
N GLY A 74 9.10 -2.30 12.26
CA GLY A 74 7.77 -1.99 12.82
C GLY A 74 7.45 -0.51 12.78
N GLU A 75 8.41 0.33 13.10
CA GLU A 75 8.27 1.79 13.07
C GLU A 75 7.99 2.27 11.64
N VAL A 76 8.75 1.77 10.67
CA VAL A 76 8.58 2.16 9.26
C VAL A 76 7.22 1.72 8.74
N ILE A 77 6.79 0.50 9.06
CA ILE A 77 5.45 0.02 8.69
C ILE A 77 4.37 0.95 9.26
N ASP A 78 4.50 1.33 10.53
CA ASP A 78 3.53 2.24 11.16
C ASP A 78 3.50 3.61 10.49
N GLU A 79 4.65 4.14 10.10
CA GLU A 79 4.73 5.41 9.38
C GLU A 79 4.03 5.33 8.01
N LEU A 80 4.25 4.25 7.28
CA LEU A 80 3.59 4.05 5.98
C LEU A 80 2.08 3.90 6.13
N LYS A 81 1.63 3.19 7.16
CA LYS A 81 0.19 3.08 7.45
C LYS A 81 -0.42 4.44 7.74
N LYS A 82 0.23 5.25 8.57
CA LYS A 82 -0.26 6.60 8.88
C LYS A 82 -0.35 7.46 7.62
N GLU A 83 0.66 7.38 6.76
CA GLU A 83 0.67 8.12 5.50
C GLU A 83 -0.49 7.69 4.61
N ALA A 84 -0.74 6.38 4.49
CA ALA A 84 -1.85 5.85 3.72
C ALA A 84 -3.20 6.36 4.27
N ILE A 85 -3.37 6.32 5.59
CA ILE A 85 -4.60 6.77 6.24
C ILE A 85 -4.82 8.27 6.00
N MET A 86 -3.77 9.08 6.06
CA MET A 86 -3.88 10.51 5.77
C MET A 86 -4.32 10.76 4.34
N ILE A 87 -3.83 9.97 3.40
CA ILE A 87 -4.27 10.07 2.00
C ILE A 87 -5.74 9.66 1.88
N ILE A 88 -6.14 8.57 2.53
CA ILE A 88 -7.54 8.10 2.52
C ILE A 88 -8.49 9.21 2.96
N LYS A 89 -8.11 9.97 3.96
CA LYS A 89 -8.94 11.07 4.49
C LYS A 89 -9.23 12.16 3.46
N THR A 90 -8.47 12.24 2.38
CA THR A 90 -8.70 13.21 1.31
C THR A 90 -9.70 12.70 0.27
N TYR A 91 -10.16 11.47 0.38
CA TYR A 91 -11.09 10.84 -0.54
C TYR A 91 -12.52 10.93 0.00
N GLU A 92 -13.47 11.02 -0.92
CA GLU A 92 -14.89 11.00 -0.59
C GLU A 92 -15.31 9.64 -0.05
N GLU A 93 -16.43 9.63 0.67
CA GLU A 93 -17.03 8.40 1.15
C GLU A 93 -17.28 7.45 -0.02
N TYR A 94 -16.97 6.17 0.19
CA TYR A 94 -17.24 5.14 -0.81
C TYR A 94 -18.73 4.90 -0.88
N ASN A 95 -19.32 5.12 -2.06
CA ASN A 95 -20.76 5.17 -2.24
C ASN A 95 -21.36 3.98 -3.00
N LYS A 96 -20.56 2.95 -3.25
CA LYS A 96 -21.04 1.73 -3.92
C LYS A 96 -21.34 0.65 -2.90
N THR A 97 -22.43 -0.07 -3.10
CA THR A 97 -22.81 -1.18 -2.21
C THR A 97 -21.83 -2.36 -2.34
N PHE A 98 -21.40 -2.63 -3.57
CA PHE A 98 -20.46 -3.72 -3.86
C PHE A 98 -19.25 -3.21 -4.61
N TRP A 99 -18.07 -3.55 -4.10
CA TRP A 99 -16.80 -3.26 -4.75
C TRP A 99 -16.23 -4.49 -5.46
N ILE A 100 -16.77 -5.67 -5.17
CA ILE A 100 -16.39 -6.93 -5.84
C ILE A 100 -17.30 -7.11 -7.04
N GLU A 101 -16.71 -7.30 -8.21
CA GLU A 101 -17.43 -7.62 -9.43
C GLU A 101 -17.22 -9.09 -9.78
N GLU A 102 -18.28 -9.67 -10.30
CA GLU A 102 -18.26 -11.07 -10.74
C GLU A 102 -17.62 -11.23 -12.10
#